data_030b157e343ffa3667d7bb1106143ce1
#
_entry.id   030b157e343ffa3667d7bb1106143ce1
#
_cell.length_a   1.000
_cell.length_b   1.000
_cell.length_c   1.000
_cell.angle_alpha   90.00
_cell.angle_beta   90.00
_cell.angle_gamma   90.00
#
_symmetry.space_group_name_H-M   'P 1'
#
loop_
_entity.id
_entity.type
_entity.pdbx_description
1 polymer ?
#
loop_
_entity_poly.entity_id
_entity_poly.type
_entity_poly.pdbx_seq_one_letter_code
_entity_poly.pdbx_strand_id
1 'polypeptide(L)'
;MEKTVYSALGESVWHGRLPNGLHIYVDEKPEYGKQFAFFAACYGGMDLRFRTEDGHWRDTPAGVAHFLEHKLFDTEDGNALQILAANGAEVNAFTASSLTGYYFEGTDGFAENLSTLLSFVSVPYFTKESVDKEQGIIAQEIRMGEDNPDLAIYYMLLEALYQTHPIRVKVIGSEQSIAQITADTLYECHGAFYHPGNMVLCVAGNVDAKAVERIARNVLPGEEGAMAERDRPAE
;
A
#
# COMPACT_ATOMS: atom_id res chain seq x y z
N MET A 1 16.76 -13.47 -9.64
CA MET A 1 16.76 -12.05 -10.07
C MET A 1 17.89 -11.77 -11.02
N GLU A 2 17.73 -10.79 -11.91
CA GLU A 2 18.75 -10.32 -12.87
C GLU A 2 19.29 -8.96 -12.43
N LYS A 3 20.57 -8.70 -12.70
CA LYS A 3 21.22 -7.44 -12.36
C LYS A 3 21.31 -6.54 -13.59
N THR A 4 20.69 -5.36 -13.53
CA THR A 4 20.82 -4.30 -14.53
C THR A 4 21.81 -3.26 -14.05
N VAL A 5 22.78 -2.90 -14.89
CA VAL A 5 23.81 -1.90 -14.60
C VAL A 5 23.51 -0.63 -15.36
N TYR A 6 23.41 0.47 -14.65
CA TYR A 6 23.22 1.84 -15.18
C TYR A 6 24.56 2.58 -15.18
N SER A 7 25.41 2.28 -16.14
CA SER A 7 26.80 2.77 -16.19
C SER A 7 26.93 4.28 -16.13
N ALA A 8 25.98 5.02 -16.71
CA ALA A 8 25.98 6.49 -16.69
C ALA A 8 25.75 7.08 -15.28
N LEU A 9 25.15 6.31 -14.38
CA LEU A 9 24.86 6.71 -13.00
C LEU A 9 25.82 6.06 -12.01
N GLY A 10 26.61 5.07 -12.42
CA GLY A 10 27.41 4.23 -11.55
C GLY A 10 26.58 3.30 -10.66
N GLU A 11 25.34 3.06 -11.05
CA GLU A 11 24.35 2.33 -10.24
C GLU A 11 24.03 0.95 -10.83
N SER A 12 23.48 0.07 -9.97
CA SER A 12 22.98 -1.23 -10.42
C SER A 12 21.81 -1.67 -9.56
N VAL A 13 20.78 -2.26 -10.19
CA VAL A 13 19.57 -2.74 -9.53
C VAL A 13 19.34 -4.19 -9.88
N TRP A 14 19.07 -5.01 -8.88
CA TRP A 14 18.55 -6.36 -9.08
C TRP A 14 17.05 -6.28 -9.29
N HIS A 15 16.54 -6.94 -10.32
CA HIS A 15 15.11 -7.05 -10.60
C HIS A 15 14.75 -8.53 -10.79
N GLY A 16 13.59 -8.91 -10.29
CA GLY A 16 13.01 -10.24 -10.49
C GLY A 16 11.49 -10.21 -10.35
N ARG A 17 10.85 -11.22 -10.94
CA ARG A 17 9.43 -11.49 -10.76
C ARG A 17 9.27 -12.86 -10.15
N LEU A 18 8.57 -12.96 -9.03
CA LEU A 18 8.27 -14.25 -8.40
C LEU A 18 7.17 -15.01 -9.15
N PRO A 19 7.04 -16.33 -8.92
CA PRO A 19 5.95 -17.12 -9.52
C PRO A 19 4.55 -16.63 -9.18
N ASN A 20 4.37 -15.99 -8.02
CA ASN A 20 3.13 -15.37 -7.57
C ASN A 20 2.87 -13.98 -8.18
N GLY A 21 3.70 -13.54 -9.13
CA GLY A 21 3.55 -12.29 -9.86
C GLY A 21 4.26 -11.08 -9.22
N LEU A 22 4.76 -11.17 -7.97
CA LEU A 22 5.42 -10.06 -7.31
C LEU A 22 6.69 -9.62 -8.04
N HIS A 23 6.76 -8.32 -8.36
CA HIS A 23 7.98 -7.69 -8.82
C HIS A 23 8.84 -7.22 -7.64
N ILE A 24 10.13 -7.56 -7.68
CA ILE A 24 11.10 -7.18 -6.65
C ILE A 24 12.23 -6.38 -7.30
N TYR A 25 12.54 -5.25 -6.70
CA TYR A 25 13.69 -4.42 -7.05
C TYR A 25 14.58 -4.26 -5.83
N VAL A 26 15.88 -4.51 -5.97
CA VAL A 26 16.85 -4.35 -4.87
C VAL A 26 18.06 -3.55 -5.35
N ASP A 27 18.32 -2.45 -4.67
CA ASP A 27 19.53 -1.64 -4.84
C ASP A 27 20.48 -1.90 -3.65
N GLU A 28 21.48 -2.75 -3.88
CA GLU A 28 22.48 -3.10 -2.86
C GLU A 28 23.47 -1.95 -2.66
N LYS A 29 23.50 -1.41 -1.44
CA LYS A 29 24.40 -0.31 -1.01
C LYS A 29 25.14 -0.74 0.26
N PRO A 30 26.15 -1.61 0.15
CA PRO A 30 26.84 -2.16 1.33
C PRO A 30 27.56 -1.12 2.18
N GLU A 31 27.86 0.06 1.62
CA GLU A 31 28.48 1.18 2.31
C GLU A 31 27.52 2.02 3.16
N TYR A 32 26.20 1.82 3.01
CA TYR A 32 25.19 2.54 3.79
C TYR A 32 24.89 1.81 5.10
N GLY A 33 24.72 2.58 6.18
CA GLY A 33 24.30 2.03 7.47
C GLY A 33 22.81 1.71 7.54
N LYS A 34 22.01 2.44 6.74
CA LYS A 34 20.53 2.25 6.71
C LYS A 34 20.10 1.22 5.66
N GLN A 35 18.98 0.60 5.96
CA GLN A 35 18.22 -0.30 5.08
C GLN A 35 16.80 0.22 4.96
N PHE A 36 16.26 0.17 3.76
CA PHE A 36 14.91 0.65 3.43
C PHE A 36 14.16 -0.45 2.68
N ALA A 37 12.91 -0.69 3.06
CA ALA A 37 12.00 -1.56 2.31
C ALA A 37 10.66 -0.86 2.09
N PHE A 38 10.19 -0.87 0.85
CA PHE A 38 8.92 -0.29 0.42
C PHE A 38 8.10 -1.37 -0.28
N PHE A 39 6.91 -1.65 0.25
CA PHE A 39 5.97 -2.62 -0.29
C PHE A 39 4.66 -1.92 -0.63
N ALA A 40 4.28 -1.91 -1.91
CA ALA A 40 3.15 -1.14 -2.37
C ALA A 40 2.17 -1.97 -3.21
N ALA A 41 0.88 -1.71 -3.00
CA ALA A 41 -0.20 -2.17 -3.85
C ALA A 41 -0.55 -1.10 -4.89
N CYS A 42 -0.75 -1.51 -6.14
CA CYS A 42 -1.31 -0.65 -7.18
C CYS A 42 -2.82 -0.49 -6.94
N TYR A 43 -3.18 0.15 -5.83
CA TYR A 43 -4.53 0.48 -5.39
C TYR A 43 -4.51 1.80 -4.65
N GLY A 44 -5.32 2.76 -5.04
CA GLY A 44 -5.32 4.09 -4.46
C GLY A 44 -6.70 4.77 -4.47
N GLY A 45 -6.71 6.04 -4.08
CA GLY A 45 -7.95 6.79 -3.85
C GLY A 45 -8.86 6.95 -5.08
N MET A 46 -8.34 6.74 -6.30
CA MET A 46 -9.15 6.83 -7.53
C MET A 46 -9.74 5.49 -7.99
N ASP A 47 -9.42 4.36 -7.34
CA ASP A 47 -9.93 3.05 -7.71
C ASP A 47 -11.29 2.80 -7.02
N LEU A 48 -12.27 3.63 -7.34
CA LEU A 48 -13.59 3.66 -6.70
C LEU A 48 -14.55 2.64 -7.27
N ARG A 49 -14.30 2.13 -8.49
CA ARG A 49 -15.13 1.14 -9.16
C ARG A 49 -14.29 0.10 -9.85
N PHE A 50 -14.55 -1.14 -9.54
CA PHE A 50 -13.81 -2.28 -10.09
C PHE A 50 -14.69 -3.52 -10.24
N ARG A 51 -14.19 -4.51 -10.97
CA ARG A 51 -14.74 -5.87 -11.01
C ARG A 51 -13.63 -6.91 -10.94
N THR A 52 -13.95 -8.04 -10.32
CA THR A 52 -13.10 -9.23 -10.26
C THR A 52 -13.56 -10.27 -11.29
N GLU A 53 -13.01 -11.47 -11.25
CA GLU A 53 -13.36 -12.55 -12.19
C GLU A 53 -14.83 -12.95 -12.19
N ASP A 54 -15.59 -12.63 -11.15
CA ASP A 54 -17.04 -12.85 -11.09
C ASP A 54 -17.84 -11.96 -12.05
N GLY A 55 -17.17 -10.97 -12.67
CA GLY A 55 -17.72 -10.07 -13.68
C GLY A 55 -18.66 -8.98 -13.15
N HIS A 56 -18.88 -8.91 -11.83
CA HIS A 56 -19.77 -7.90 -11.23
C HIS A 56 -19.00 -6.62 -10.89
N TRP A 57 -19.51 -5.47 -11.37
CA TRP A 57 -19.00 -4.17 -10.97
C TRP A 57 -19.37 -3.84 -9.53
N ARG A 58 -18.39 -3.35 -8.79
CA ARG A 58 -18.52 -2.89 -7.41
C ARG A 58 -18.15 -1.42 -7.33
N ASP A 59 -19.04 -0.65 -6.73
CA ASP A 59 -18.77 0.74 -6.37
C ASP A 59 -18.38 0.80 -4.90
N THR A 60 -17.27 1.46 -4.58
CA THR A 60 -16.78 1.60 -3.20
C THR A 60 -16.84 3.04 -2.72
N PRO A 61 -17.09 3.27 -1.43
CA PRO A 61 -17.03 4.62 -0.88
C PRO A 61 -15.65 5.26 -1.08
N ALA A 62 -15.61 6.56 -1.35
CA ALA A 62 -14.34 7.29 -1.36
C ALA A 62 -13.66 7.20 0.03
N GLY A 63 -12.34 7.02 0.03
CA GLY A 63 -11.57 6.86 1.26
C GLY A 63 -11.20 5.42 1.62
N VAL A 64 -11.74 4.38 0.93
CA VAL A 64 -11.45 2.98 1.28
C VAL A 64 -9.97 2.65 1.21
N ALA A 65 -9.24 3.13 0.19
CA ALA A 65 -7.80 2.87 0.07
C ALA A 65 -7.00 3.44 1.26
N HIS A 66 -7.31 4.67 1.67
CA HIS A 66 -6.72 5.31 2.85
C HIS A 66 -7.14 4.62 4.15
N PHE A 67 -8.40 4.19 4.23
CA PHE A 67 -8.88 3.42 5.37
C PHE A 67 -8.15 2.08 5.53
N LEU A 68 -7.89 1.38 4.41
CA LEU A 68 -7.08 0.16 4.40
C LEU A 68 -5.65 0.42 4.88
N GLU A 69 -5.05 1.54 4.47
CA GLU A 69 -3.72 1.94 4.94
C GLU A 69 -3.65 1.95 6.46
N HIS A 70 -4.59 2.62 7.12
CA HIS A 70 -4.66 2.66 8.58
C HIS A 70 -4.89 1.26 9.19
N LYS A 71 -5.83 0.51 8.61
CA LYS A 71 -6.29 -0.74 9.22
C LYS A 71 -5.36 -1.92 9.07
N LEU A 72 -4.50 -1.95 8.06
CA LEU A 72 -3.59 -3.08 7.86
C LEU A 72 -2.52 -3.19 8.95
N PHE A 73 -2.22 -2.11 9.69
CA PHE A 73 -1.32 -2.20 10.84
C PHE A 73 -1.90 -2.99 12.01
N ASP A 74 -3.23 -3.13 12.09
CA ASP A 74 -3.87 -4.00 13.08
C ASP A 74 -3.83 -5.46 12.62
N THR A 75 -3.30 -6.32 13.46
CA THR A 75 -3.21 -7.76 13.22
C THR A 75 -3.92 -8.53 14.34
N GLU A 76 -4.16 -9.83 14.14
CA GLU A 76 -4.76 -10.68 15.20
C GLU A 76 -3.90 -10.69 16.47
N ASP A 77 -2.59 -10.63 16.34
CA ASP A 77 -1.62 -10.66 17.43
C ASP A 77 -1.28 -9.27 18.02
N GLY A 78 -1.88 -8.21 17.51
CA GLY A 78 -1.62 -6.84 17.99
C GLY A 78 -1.45 -5.81 16.88
N ASN A 79 -0.44 -4.94 17.01
CA ASN A 79 -0.20 -3.85 16.06
C ASN A 79 1.21 -3.93 15.46
N ALA A 80 1.30 -4.02 14.13
CA ALA A 80 2.56 -4.17 13.41
C ALA A 80 3.53 -2.99 13.60
N LEU A 81 3.03 -1.76 13.79
CA LEU A 81 3.88 -0.59 14.10
C LEU A 81 4.69 -0.82 15.37
N GLN A 82 4.08 -1.41 16.40
CA GLN A 82 4.75 -1.67 17.68
C GLN A 82 5.83 -2.74 17.53
N ILE A 83 5.56 -3.79 16.73
CA ILE A 83 6.51 -4.87 16.48
C ILE A 83 7.74 -4.32 15.73
N LEU A 84 7.53 -3.57 14.66
CA LEU A 84 8.60 -2.98 13.86
C LEU A 84 9.41 -1.94 14.66
N ALA A 85 8.74 -1.09 15.44
CA ALA A 85 9.40 -0.12 16.31
C ALA A 85 10.24 -0.79 17.41
N ALA A 86 9.76 -1.90 17.98
CA ALA A 86 10.53 -2.68 18.96
C ALA A 86 11.81 -3.30 18.35
N ASN A 87 11.81 -3.57 17.05
CA ASN A 87 12.95 -4.03 16.27
C ASN A 87 13.83 -2.86 15.74
N GLY A 88 13.60 -1.62 16.18
CA GLY A 88 14.40 -0.46 15.80
C GLY A 88 14.10 0.10 14.42
N ALA A 89 12.97 -0.23 13.82
CA ALA A 89 12.55 0.32 12.53
C ALA A 89 11.68 1.57 12.71
N GLU A 90 11.90 2.57 11.85
CA GLU A 90 10.99 3.69 11.62
C GLU A 90 10.02 3.30 10.50
N VAL A 91 8.73 3.26 10.81
CA VAL A 91 7.68 2.73 9.93
C VAL A 91 6.74 3.85 9.51
N ASN A 92 6.33 3.82 8.24
CA ASN A 92 5.31 4.73 7.74
C ASN A 92 4.52 4.11 6.59
N ALA A 93 3.40 4.74 6.23
CA ALA A 93 2.61 4.40 5.06
C ALA A 93 2.03 5.67 4.43
N PHE A 94 1.56 5.55 3.20
CA PHE A 94 0.81 6.62 2.55
C PHE A 94 -0.09 6.07 1.46
N THR A 95 -1.19 6.76 1.22
CA THR A 95 -2.11 6.50 0.11
C THR A 95 -2.09 7.66 -0.87
N ALA A 96 -1.82 7.36 -2.12
CA ALA A 96 -1.92 8.28 -3.24
C ALA A 96 -3.16 7.98 -4.09
N SER A 97 -3.33 8.71 -5.19
CA SER A 97 -4.46 8.47 -6.11
C SER A 97 -4.43 7.06 -6.73
N SER A 98 -3.25 6.49 -7.01
CA SER A 98 -3.11 5.23 -7.76
C SER A 98 -2.39 4.10 -7.02
N LEU A 99 -1.86 4.35 -5.84
CA LEU A 99 -1.14 3.35 -5.05
C LEU A 99 -1.25 3.62 -3.56
N THR A 100 -1.08 2.56 -2.76
CA THR A 100 -0.87 2.62 -1.31
C THR A 100 0.44 1.92 -0.99
N GLY A 101 1.31 2.59 -0.26
CA GLY A 101 2.65 2.11 0.06
C GLY A 101 2.90 2.04 1.55
N TYR A 102 3.58 0.98 1.98
CA TYR A 102 4.01 0.71 3.35
C TYR A 102 5.51 0.56 3.34
N TYR A 103 6.20 1.18 4.27
CA TYR A 103 7.65 1.11 4.29
C TYR A 103 8.23 1.20 5.69
N PHE A 104 9.45 0.73 5.80
CA PHE A 104 10.27 0.98 6.97
C PHE A 104 11.69 1.33 6.57
N GLU A 105 12.36 2.04 7.47
CA GLU A 105 13.82 2.20 7.45
C GLU A 105 14.40 1.82 8.81
N GLY A 106 15.63 1.31 8.81
CA GLY A 106 16.32 0.91 10.02
C GLY A 106 17.78 0.57 9.77
N THR A 107 18.50 0.24 10.82
CA THR A 107 19.92 -0.19 10.75
C THR A 107 20.10 -1.66 11.09
N ASP A 108 19.14 -2.25 11.80
CA ASP A 108 19.22 -3.61 12.35
C ASP A 108 17.92 -4.37 12.08
N GLY A 109 17.94 -5.70 12.25
CA GLY A 109 16.76 -6.55 12.21
C GLY A 109 16.03 -6.58 10.85
N PHE A 110 16.74 -6.30 9.74
CA PHE A 110 16.12 -6.15 8.43
C PHE A 110 15.26 -7.35 8.00
N ALA A 111 15.74 -8.56 8.23
CA ALA A 111 15.05 -9.78 7.79
C ALA A 111 13.71 -9.98 8.53
N GLU A 112 13.69 -9.74 9.83
CA GLU A 112 12.51 -9.79 10.68
C GLU A 112 11.54 -8.66 10.31
N ASN A 113 12.05 -7.44 10.14
CA ASN A 113 11.26 -6.28 9.75
C ASN A 113 10.64 -6.45 8.36
N LEU A 114 11.40 -6.96 7.38
CA LEU A 114 10.87 -7.27 6.05
C LEU A 114 9.79 -8.34 6.11
N SER A 115 10.01 -9.41 6.89
CA SER A 115 9.01 -10.46 7.06
C SER A 115 7.72 -9.91 7.69
N THR A 116 7.84 -9.06 8.70
CA THR A 116 6.70 -8.39 9.35
C THR A 116 5.96 -7.48 8.38
N LEU A 117 6.70 -6.64 7.59
CA LEU A 117 6.10 -5.76 6.58
C LEU A 117 5.27 -6.56 5.56
N LEU A 118 5.86 -7.60 4.98
CA LEU A 118 5.18 -8.43 3.98
C LEU A 118 3.96 -9.14 4.57
N SER A 119 4.05 -9.61 5.81
CA SER A 119 2.96 -10.34 6.49
C SER A 119 1.76 -9.46 6.78
N PHE A 120 1.94 -8.33 7.48
CA PHE A 120 0.79 -7.52 7.90
C PHE A 120 0.06 -6.86 6.72
N VAL A 121 0.79 -6.51 5.66
CA VAL A 121 0.18 -5.95 4.44
C VAL A 121 -0.64 -7.01 3.69
N SER A 122 -0.23 -8.28 3.75
CA SER A 122 -0.84 -9.37 2.98
C SER A 122 -1.91 -10.16 3.72
N VAL A 123 -1.96 -10.08 5.06
CA VAL A 123 -2.91 -10.82 5.90
C VAL A 123 -3.82 -9.83 6.62
N PRO A 124 -5.01 -9.54 6.07
CA PRO A 124 -5.93 -8.56 6.65
C PRO A 124 -6.61 -9.08 7.92
N TYR A 125 -6.77 -8.18 8.90
CA TYR A 125 -7.54 -8.45 10.10
C TYR A 125 -8.43 -7.25 10.44
N PHE A 126 -9.72 -7.34 10.08
CA PHE A 126 -10.69 -6.27 10.28
C PHE A 126 -11.88 -6.77 11.10
N THR A 127 -12.13 -6.11 12.23
CA THR A 127 -13.33 -6.35 13.04
C THR A 127 -14.25 -5.14 12.94
N LYS A 128 -15.56 -5.38 13.11
CA LYS A 128 -16.53 -4.27 13.11
C LYS A 128 -16.13 -3.19 14.13
N GLU A 129 -15.77 -3.60 15.34
CA GLU A 129 -15.40 -2.68 16.42
C GLU A 129 -14.18 -1.82 16.06
N SER A 130 -13.14 -2.44 15.47
CA SER A 130 -11.93 -1.72 15.07
C SER A 130 -12.19 -0.76 13.90
N VAL A 131 -13.08 -1.11 12.97
CA VAL A 131 -13.51 -0.25 11.87
C VAL A 131 -14.34 0.93 12.38
N ASP A 132 -15.32 0.70 13.24
CA ASP A 132 -16.15 1.76 13.84
C ASP A 132 -15.28 2.79 14.60
N LYS A 133 -14.24 2.34 15.30
CA LYS A 133 -13.27 3.22 15.98
C LYS A 133 -12.46 4.05 14.99
N GLU A 134 -11.96 3.42 13.91
CA GLU A 134 -11.12 4.08 12.91
C GLU A 134 -11.88 5.14 12.12
N GLN A 135 -13.19 4.95 11.86
CA GLN A 135 -14.03 5.99 11.26
C GLN A 135 -13.95 7.31 12.03
N GLY A 136 -13.93 7.26 13.37
CA GLY A 136 -13.80 8.45 14.21
C GLY A 136 -12.43 9.14 14.08
N ILE A 137 -11.36 8.36 13.93
CA ILE A 137 -10.00 8.87 13.78
C ILE A 137 -9.84 9.56 12.43
N ILE A 138 -10.24 8.87 11.35
CA ILE A 138 -10.18 9.43 9.98
C ILE A 138 -11.09 10.65 9.82
N ALA A 139 -12.27 10.68 10.47
CA ALA A 139 -13.13 11.86 10.47
C ALA A 139 -12.44 13.10 11.10
N GLN A 140 -11.61 12.91 12.13
CA GLN A 140 -10.81 14.01 12.69
C GLN A 140 -9.72 14.45 11.72
N GLU A 141 -9.06 13.52 11.04
CA GLU A 141 -8.04 13.83 10.03
C GLU A 141 -8.64 14.61 8.85
N ILE A 142 -9.83 14.23 8.37
CA ILE A 142 -10.56 14.97 7.34
C ILE A 142 -10.75 16.44 7.76
N ARG A 143 -11.25 16.67 8.98
CA ARG A 143 -11.46 18.03 9.48
C ARG A 143 -10.17 18.84 9.59
N MET A 144 -9.07 18.20 10.02
CA MET A 144 -7.76 18.86 10.05
C MET A 144 -7.27 19.23 8.65
N GLY A 145 -7.57 18.40 7.63
CA GLY A 145 -7.23 18.67 6.24
C GLY A 145 -8.06 19.79 5.61
N GLU A 146 -9.29 20.03 6.08
CA GLU A 146 -10.17 21.10 5.56
C GLU A 146 -9.62 22.51 5.82
N ASP A 147 -8.84 22.69 6.88
CA ASP A 147 -8.19 23.96 7.22
C ASP A 147 -6.86 24.19 6.44
N ASN A 148 -6.45 23.25 5.59
CA ASN A 148 -5.21 23.37 4.81
C ASN A 148 -5.49 24.01 3.44
N PRO A 149 -5.05 25.27 3.19
CA PRO A 149 -5.33 25.98 1.96
C PRO A 149 -4.65 25.36 0.74
N ASP A 150 -3.45 24.77 0.89
CA ASP A 150 -2.72 24.14 -0.22
C ASP A 150 -3.47 22.89 -0.71
N LEU A 151 -3.97 22.09 0.23
CA LEU A 151 -4.78 20.91 -0.09
C LEU A 151 -6.12 21.30 -0.71
N ALA A 152 -6.74 22.37 -0.21
CA ALA A 152 -7.99 22.91 -0.77
C ALA A 152 -7.80 23.35 -2.22
N ILE A 153 -6.75 24.14 -2.52
CA ILE A 153 -6.42 24.61 -3.87
C ILE A 153 -6.15 23.42 -4.79
N TYR A 154 -5.40 22.43 -4.32
CA TYR A 154 -5.10 21.22 -5.11
C TYR A 154 -6.37 20.48 -5.55
N TYR A 155 -7.29 20.20 -4.64
CA TYR A 155 -8.55 19.52 -4.99
C TYR A 155 -9.50 20.39 -5.80
N MET A 156 -9.59 21.69 -5.52
CA MET A 156 -10.37 22.63 -6.36
C MET A 156 -9.85 22.65 -7.79
N LEU A 157 -8.53 22.59 -7.99
CA LEU A 157 -7.93 22.51 -9.34
C LEU A 157 -8.32 21.19 -10.02
N LEU A 158 -8.23 20.05 -9.34
CA LEU A 158 -8.62 18.77 -9.89
C LEU A 158 -10.11 18.72 -10.24
N GLU A 159 -10.99 19.26 -9.41
CA GLU A 159 -12.42 19.35 -9.66
C GLU A 159 -12.75 20.27 -10.86
N ALA A 160 -11.94 21.32 -11.08
CA ALA A 160 -12.10 22.22 -12.22
C ALA A 160 -11.58 21.60 -13.54
N LEU A 161 -10.52 20.79 -13.46
CA LEU A 161 -9.91 20.14 -14.63
C LEU A 161 -10.67 18.90 -15.09
N TYR A 162 -11.22 18.13 -14.14
CA TYR A 162 -11.82 16.82 -14.40
C TYR A 162 -13.30 16.82 -14.05
N GLN A 163 -14.15 16.40 -14.99
CA GLN A 163 -15.62 16.33 -14.80
C GLN A 163 -16.03 14.95 -14.27
N THR A 164 -15.43 13.88 -14.79
CA THR A 164 -15.82 12.48 -14.53
C THR A 164 -14.68 11.65 -13.96
N HIS A 165 -13.43 11.97 -14.25
CA HIS A 165 -12.29 11.17 -13.83
C HIS A 165 -12.15 11.13 -12.28
N PRO A 166 -11.98 9.95 -11.66
CA PRO A 166 -11.99 9.78 -10.20
C PRO A 166 -10.82 10.47 -9.47
N ILE A 167 -9.79 10.93 -10.17
CA ILE A 167 -8.69 11.69 -9.58
C ILE A 167 -9.16 12.98 -8.88
N ARG A 168 -10.33 13.50 -9.23
CA ARG A 168 -10.96 14.66 -8.60
C ARG A 168 -11.48 14.38 -7.19
N VAL A 169 -11.61 13.12 -6.82
CA VAL A 169 -12.13 12.71 -5.52
C VAL A 169 -10.99 12.70 -4.49
N LYS A 170 -11.25 13.25 -3.31
CA LYS A 170 -10.26 13.25 -2.22
C LYS A 170 -9.87 11.82 -1.83
N VAL A 171 -8.57 11.54 -1.76
CA VAL A 171 -8.03 10.23 -1.40
C VAL A 171 -8.53 9.78 -0.02
N ILE A 172 -8.59 10.70 0.94
CA ILE A 172 -9.09 10.45 2.30
C ILE A 172 -10.63 10.26 2.34
N GLY A 173 -11.35 10.64 1.28
CA GLY A 173 -12.81 10.64 1.24
C GLY A 173 -13.45 11.84 1.94
N SER A 174 -14.67 11.65 2.41
CA SER A 174 -15.45 12.59 3.23
C SER A 174 -16.01 11.86 4.46
N GLU A 175 -16.44 12.60 5.48
CA GLU A 175 -17.08 12.00 6.67
C GLU A 175 -18.29 11.12 6.28
N GLN A 176 -19.06 11.53 5.25
CA GLN A 176 -20.20 10.76 4.77
C GLN A 176 -19.77 9.46 4.05
N SER A 177 -18.69 9.49 3.27
CA SER A 177 -18.22 8.30 2.54
C SER A 177 -17.54 7.30 3.48
N ILE A 178 -16.68 7.76 4.41
CA ILE A 178 -16.01 6.85 5.34
C ILE A 178 -16.98 6.18 6.31
N ALA A 179 -18.10 6.83 6.67
CA ALA A 179 -19.13 6.24 7.50
C ALA A 179 -19.85 5.03 6.85
N GLN A 180 -19.70 4.84 5.54
CA GLN A 180 -20.26 3.70 4.80
C GLN A 180 -19.28 2.53 4.71
N ILE A 181 -18.01 2.71 5.09
CA ILE A 181 -16.98 1.68 5.01
C ILE A 181 -17.20 0.67 6.12
N THR A 182 -17.28 -0.60 5.75
CA THR A 182 -17.45 -1.74 6.67
C THR A 182 -16.24 -2.67 6.60
N ALA A 183 -16.13 -3.60 7.54
CA ALA A 183 -15.12 -4.65 7.48
C ALA A 183 -15.23 -5.46 6.18
N ASP A 184 -16.45 -5.78 5.73
CA ASP A 184 -16.68 -6.51 4.47
C ASP A 184 -16.15 -5.73 3.26
N THR A 185 -16.38 -4.40 3.21
CA THR A 185 -15.83 -3.52 2.17
C THR A 185 -14.30 -3.58 2.16
N LEU A 186 -13.66 -3.54 3.33
CA LEU A 186 -12.21 -3.60 3.45
C LEU A 186 -11.66 -4.97 3.01
N TYR A 187 -12.29 -6.07 3.43
CA TYR A 187 -11.91 -7.42 2.98
C TYR A 187 -12.07 -7.58 1.47
N GLU A 188 -13.15 -7.06 0.89
CA GLU A 188 -13.40 -7.12 -0.55
C GLU A 188 -12.33 -6.37 -1.34
N CYS A 189 -12.02 -5.13 -0.96
CA CYS A 189 -10.98 -4.33 -1.61
C CYS A 189 -9.58 -4.93 -1.39
N HIS A 190 -9.27 -5.41 -0.18
CA HIS A 190 -8.00 -6.09 0.08
C HIS A 190 -7.85 -7.33 -0.80
N GLY A 191 -8.86 -8.20 -0.86
CA GLY A 191 -8.83 -9.41 -1.69
C GLY A 191 -8.68 -9.12 -3.19
N ALA A 192 -9.24 -7.99 -3.65
CA ALA A 192 -9.15 -7.60 -5.07
C ALA A 192 -7.79 -7.00 -5.46
N PHE A 193 -7.09 -6.34 -4.54
CA PHE A 193 -5.92 -5.52 -4.89
C PHE A 193 -4.62 -5.87 -4.17
N TYR A 194 -4.66 -6.48 -2.98
CA TYR A 194 -3.48 -6.78 -2.17
C TYR A 194 -2.97 -8.21 -2.40
N HIS A 195 -2.82 -8.59 -3.65
CA HIS A 195 -2.19 -9.84 -4.05
C HIS A 195 -0.86 -9.56 -4.77
N PRO A 196 0.13 -10.46 -4.68
CA PRO A 196 1.50 -10.22 -5.15
C PRO A 196 1.59 -9.74 -6.60
N GLY A 197 0.71 -10.22 -7.50
CA GLY A 197 0.69 -9.81 -8.91
C GLY A 197 0.31 -8.34 -9.14
N ASN A 198 -0.36 -7.69 -8.17
CA ASN A 198 -0.71 -6.27 -8.19
C ASN A 198 0.20 -5.43 -7.29
N MET A 199 1.30 -6.00 -6.79
CA MET A 199 2.17 -5.35 -5.81
C MET A 199 3.63 -5.32 -6.27
N VAL A 200 4.40 -4.43 -5.65
CA VAL A 200 5.84 -4.28 -5.89
C VAL A 200 6.59 -4.17 -4.56
N LEU A 201 7.73 -4.82 -4.48
CA LEU A 201 8.68 -4.69 -3.38
C LEU A 201 9.94 -3.99 -3.89
N CYS A 202 10.27 -2.85 -3.29
CA CYS A 202 11.51 -2.11 -3.53
C CYS A 202 12.34 -2.08 -2.25
N VAL A 203 13.60 -2.45 -2.35
CA VAL A 203 14.52 -2.49 -1.21
C VAL A 203 15.81 -1.78 -1.59
N ALA A 204 16.36 -0.98 -0.68
CA ALA A 204 17.64 -0.31 -0.86
C ALA A 204 18.46 -0.31 0.44
N GLY A 205 19.79 -0.33 0.32
CA GLY A 205 20.72 -0.24 1.46
C GLY A 205 21.66 -1.42 1.59
N ASN A 206 22.17 -1.62 2.80
CA ASN A 206 23.08 -2.74 3.11
C ASN A 206 22.28 -4.04 3.25
N VAL A 207 21.90 -4.60 2.13
CA VAL A 207 21.06 -5.81 2.00
C VAL A 207 21.64 -6.75 0.94
N ASP A 208 21.28 -8.03 1.03
CA ASP A 208 21.58 -9.04 0.01
C ASP A 208 20.32 -9.35 -0.81
N ALA A 209 20.38 -9.14 -2.12
CA ALA A 209 19.25 -9.30 -3.01
C ALA A 209 18.67 -10.73 -3.02
N LYS A 210 19.51 -11.76 -2.85
CA LYS A 210 19.04 -13.15 -2.76
C LYS A 210 18.34 -13.44 -1.45
N ALA A 211 18.79 -12.78 -0.35
CA ALA A 211 18.10 -12.89 0.93
C ALA A 211 16.73 -12.25 0.87
N VAL A 212 16.60 -11.06 0.27
CA VAL A 212 15.31 -10.39 0.03
C VAL A 212 14.37 -11.29 -0.78
N GLU A 213 14.82 -11.84 -1.90
CA GLU A 213 14.03 -12.78 -2.72
C GLU A 213 13.56 -13.99 -1.93
N ARG A 214 14.44 -14.58 -1.13
CA ARG A 214 14.12 -15.75 -0.31
C ARG A 214 13.07 -15.43 0.76
N ILE A 215 13.19 -14.28 1.44
CA ILE A 215 12.21 -13.84 2.44
C ILE A 215 10.85 -13.64 1.76
N ALA A 216 10.79 -12.91 0.65
CA ALA A 216 9.56 -12.66 -0.07
C ALA A 216 8.88 -13.96 -0.54
N ARG A 217 9.65 -14.94 -1.06
CA ARG A 217 9.11 -16.26 -1.42
C ARG A 217 8.52 -17.03 -0.25
N ASN A 218 9.14 -16.94 0.92
CA ASN A 218 8.69 -17.67 2.10
C ASN A 218 7.45 -17.06 2.74
N VAL A 219 7.39 -15.73 2.79
CA VAL A 219 6.29 -15.00 3.45
C VAL A 219 5.06 -14.89 2.54
N LEU A 220 5.29 -14.77 1.24
CA LEU A 220 4.23 -14.61 0.23
C LEU A 220 4.18 -15.84 -0.69
N PRO A 221 3.74 -17.00 -0.18
CA PRO A 221 3.58 -18.19 -1.02
C PRO A 221 2.35 -18.04 -1.92
N GLY A 222 2.25 -18.91 -2.92
CA GLY A 222 1.08 -19.02 -3.76
C GLY A 222 1.34 -18.70 -5.23
N GLU A 223 0.26 -18.66 -5.98
CA GLU A 223 0.23 -18.37 -7.41
C GLU A 223 -0.19 -16.92 -7.66
N GLU A 224 -0.04 -16.49 -8.90
CA GLU A 224 -0.44 -15.15 -9.31
C GLU A 224 -1.97 -15.00 -9.23
N GLY A 225 -2.44 -13.99 -8.49
CA GLY A 225 -3.84 -13.63 -8.42
C GLY A 225 -4.33 -12.93 -9.70
N ALA A 226 -5.62 -13.05 -9.98
CA ALA A 226 -6.22 -12.36 -11.10
C ALA A 226 -6.30 -10.85 -10.85
N MET A 227 -5.96 -10.05 -11.85
CA MET A 227 -6.02 -8.60 -11.77
C MET A 227 -7.46 -8.11 -11.82
N ALA A 228 -7.85 -7.29 -10.85
CA ALA A 228 -9.12 -6.57 -10.89
C ALA A 228 -9.13 -5.56 -12.04
N GLU A 229 -10.22 -5.56 -12.81
CA GLU A 229 -10.46 -4.53 -13.82
C GLU A 229 -10.98 -3.26 -13.15
N ARG A 230 -10.40 -2.12 -13.47
CA ARG A 230 -10.74 -0.81 -12.90
C ARG A 230 -11.57 0.01 -13.90
N ASP A 231 -12.62 0.63 -13.42
CA ASP A 231 -13.35 1.63 -14.22
C ASP A 231 -12.68 2.99 -14.02
N ARG A 232 -11.91 3.39 -15.02
CA ARG A 232 -11.27 4.71 -15.06
C ARG A 232 -11.72 5.41 -16.33
N PRO A 233 -12.85 6.13 -16.27
CA PRO A 233 -13.37 6.84 -17.43
C PRO A 233 -12.32 7.83 -17.95
N ALA A 234 -12.21 7.93 -19.27
CA ALA A 234 -11.49 9.03 -19.89
C ALA A 234 -12.26 10.33 -19.66
N GLU A 235 -11.55 11.46 -19.61
CA GLU A 235 -12.17 12.77 -19.48
C GLU A 235 -12.80 13.23 -20.78
#